data_fa52a3661a4a6e24fc300dc36bfb458a
#
_entry.id   fa52a3661a4a6e24fc300dc36bfb458a
#
_cell.length_a   1.000
_cell.length_b   1.000
_cell.length_c   1.000
_cell.angle_alpha   90.00
_cell.angle_beta   90.00
_cell.angle_gamma   90.00
#
_symmetry.space_group_name_H-M   'P 1'
#
loop_
_entity.id
_entity.type
_entity.pdbx_description
1 polymer ?
#
loop_
_entity_poly.entity_id
_entity_poly.type
_entity_poly.pdbx_seq_one_letter_code
_entity_poly.pdbx_strand_id
1 'polypeptide(L)'
;MKGRAGLLAAVVLAAVAAPSAGAQTATTTVTREQAAGQVLAQRVDALKRGDRAAFMDTVDPSAADEFKARQGRLYDGLRSLPLASYELRLRTDEVPDLAGGGLAGRYAADVFLPPVEAHYRLAGIDTVDAVDGYYYTFLLRDGRWRIVSDRDVEDVGLPSARNLWDYGPVTQERTTHFTVLHDPADRKRAETLATLCEEAYARLNATFGRAVPAQIVVVLPHNLDQLREILQATFDLSNFVAFASASVDRDVDWESTAPRVYVQDANLSRSRRDFQLQTFHHEFTHVAAFPLAGPNVASWIHEGLADWMAGGQKPPTAVDGTDGVLPHDWEFTTGGGESIVRAYDESTSAMAFLAARKGKGAPLDLLVRVGEARAAPGTSEYRVDQGLRAVYGAGFDQFQKDWNGGR
;
A
#
# COMPACT_ATOMS: atom_id res chain seq x y z
N MET A 1 64.76 39.05 -53.74
CA MET A 1 65.78 39.71 -52.90
C MET A 1 65.91 39.01 -51.55
N LYS A 2 67.08 38.47 -51.29
CA LYS A 2 67.68 38.12 -49.99
C LYS A 2 66.86 37.14 -49.13
N GLY A 3 67.23 35.94 -48.80
CA GLY A 3 68.63 35.45 -48.61
C GLY A 3 68.78 35.00 -47.17
N ARG A 4 69.34 33.83 -47.01
CA ARG A 4 70.09 33.23 -45.84
C ARG A 4 69.31 32.14 -45.14
N ALA A 5 69.64 30.86 -45.35
CA ALA A 5 70.88 30.18 -44.94
C ALA A 5 70.86 29.73 -43.47
N GLY A 6 70.78 28.49 -43.26
CA GLY A 6 71.71 27.68 -42.47
C GLY A 6 71.45 27.54 -40.98
N LEU A 7 71.19 26.39 -40.53
CA LEU A 7 72.15 25.58 -39.75
C LEU A 7 71.50 24.26 -39.30
N LEU A 8 72.10 23.16 -39.71
CA LEU A 8 71.86 21.85 -39.10
C LEU A 8 72.49 21.83 -37.71
N ALA A 9 71.66 21.44 -36.72
CA ALA A 9 72.20 20.98 -35.44
C ALA A 9 71.64 19.60 -35.18
N ALA A 10 72.51 18.64 -35.18
CA ALA A 10 72.21 17.25 -34.78
C ALA A 10 71.97 17.22 -33.26
N VAL A 11 70.80 16.79 -32.87
CA VAL A 11 70.48 16.48 -31.46
C VAL A 11 70.44 14.95 -31.31
N VAL A 12 71.36 14.46 -30.53
CA VAL A 12 71.41 13.06 -30.06
C VAL A 12 70.23 12.82 -29.15
N LEU A 13 69.24 12.00 -29.54
CA LEU A 13 68.16 11.53 -28.65
C LEU A 13 68.74 10.42 -27.76
N ALA A 14 68.96 10.72 -26.49
CA ALA A 14 69.09 9.70 -25.46
C ALA A 14 67.71 9.16 -25.14
N ALA A 15 67.46 7.88 -25.45
CA ALA A 15 66.25 7.18 -25.05
C ALA A 15 66.23 6.96 -23.53
N VAL A 16 65.49 7.78 -22.82
CA VAL A 16 65.15 7.52 -21.42
C VAL A 16 63.98 6.55 -21.43
N ALA A 17 64.20 5.30 -21.00
CA ALA A 17 63.16 4.32 -20.76
C ALA A 17 62.26 4.82 -19.62
N ALA A 18 61.03 5.23 -19.92
CA ALA A 18 60.01 5.50 -18.94
C ALA A 18 59.59 4.21 -18.23
N PRO A 19 59.47 4.16 -16.91
CA PRO A 19 58.92 3.00 -16.24
C PRO A 19 57.45 2.82 -16.67
N SER A 20 57.12 1.59 -17.14
CA SER A 20 55.76 1.20 -17.40
C SER A 20 54.92 1.34 -16.13
N ALA A 21 54.06 2.36 -16.07
CA ALA A 21 53.03 2.45 -15.08
C ALA A 21 52.12 1.22 -15.23
N GLY A 22 52.30 0.29 -14.30
CA GLY A 22 51.35 -0.81 -14.17
C GLY A 22 49.94 -0.26 -13.99
N ALA A 23 49.06 -0.55 -14.92
CA ALA A 23 47.63 -0.27 -14.76
C ALA A 23 47.17 -1.00 -13.52
N GLN A 24 47.09 -0.28 -12.38
CA GLN A 24 46.32 -0.75 -11.24
C GLN A 24 44.86 -0.78 -11.71
N THR A 25 44.37 -1.97 -12.01
CA THR A 25 42.95 -2.26 -12.12
C THR A 25 42.37 -1.91 -10.75
N ALA A 26 41.76 -0.74 -10.65
CA ALA A 26 40.98 -0.38 -9.50
C ALA A 26 39.87 -1.44 -9.35
N THR A 27 40.04 -2.35 -8.43
CA THR A 27 39.00 -3.29 -8.03
C THR A 27 37.90 -2.41 -7.39
N THR A 28 36.89 -2.08 -8.17
CA THR A 28 35.72 -1.34 -7.65
C THR A 28 35.08 -2.23 -6.59
N THR A 29 35.29 -1.90 -5.33
CA THR A 29 34.64 -2.61 -4.23
C THR A 29 33.15 -2.36 -4.34
N VAL A 30 32.37 -3.39 -4.62
CA VAL A 30 30.90 -3.35 -4.66
C VAL A 30 30.40 -2.97 -3.28
N THR A 31 29.62 -1.89 -3.16
CA THR A 31 29.04 -1.49 -1.88
C THR A 31 27.93 -2.49 -1.47
N ARG A 32 27.56 -2.51 -0.18
CA ARG A 32 26.49 -3.38 0.31
C ARG A 32 25.14 -3.04 -0.34
N GLU A 33 24.88 -1.76 -0.63
CA GLU A 33 23.68 -1.29 -1.34
C GLU A 33 23.65 -1.85 -2.77
N GLN A 34 24.76 -1.76 -3.47
CA GLN A 34 24.90 -2.34 -4.83
C GLN A 34 24.71 -3.85 -4.82
N ALA A 35 25.28 -4.53 -3.82
CA ALA A 35 25.16 -6.00 -3.70
C ALA A 35 23.71 -6.41 -3.35
N ALA A 36 23.04 -5.72 -2.42
CA ALA A 36 21.63 -5.96 -2.12
C ALA A 36 20.74 -5.69 -3.33
N GLY A 37 20.98 -4.58 -4.06
CA GLY A 37 20.28 -4.29 -5.32
C GLY A 37 20.47 -5.40 -6.38
N GLN A 38 21.67 -6.01 -6.49
CA GLN A 38 21.91 -7.16 -7.36
C GLN A 38 21.11 -8.40 -6.95
N VAL A 39 20.98 -8.68 -5.63
CA VAL A 39 20.16 -9.77 -5.11
C VAL A 39 18.69 -9.55 -5.46
N LEU A 40 18.17 -8.34 -5.30
CA LEU A 40 16.79 -7.99 -5.66
C LEU A 40 16.55 -8.11 -7.17
N ALA A 41 17.48 -7.62 -7.99
CA ALA A 41 17.41 -7.75 -9.45
C ALA A 41 17.43 -9.22 -9.89
N GLN A 42 18.34 -10.05 -9.34
CA GLN A 42 18.39 -11.49 -9.59
C GLN A 42 17.07 -12.18 -9.25
N ARG A 43 16.43 -11.79 -8.14
CA ARG A 43 15.15 -12.31 -7.68
C ARG A 43 14.02 -11.98 -8.67
N VAL A 44 13.94 -10.73 -9.13
CA VAL A 44 12.97 -10.27 -10.13
C VAL A 44 13.19 -10.98 -11.48
N ASP A 45 14.43 -11.10 -11.92
CA ASP A 45 14.78 -11.78 -13.18
C ASP A 45 14.44 -13.28 -13.14
N ALA A 46 14.71 -13.94 -12.00
CA ALA A 46 14.35 -15.34 -11.80
C ALA A 46 12.83 -15.53 -11.85
N LEU A 47 12.07 -14.63 -11.23
CA LEU A 47 10.61 -14.62 -11.31
C LEU A 47 10.13 -14.47 -12.76
N LYS A 48 10.66 -13.50 -13.52
CA LYS A 48 10.28 -13.27 -14.92
C LYS A 48 10.56 -14.49 -15.81
N ARG A 49 11.71 -15.15 -15.62
CA ARG A 49 12.09 -16.37 -16.39
C ARG A 49 11.37 -17.64 -15.93
N GLY A 50 10.67 -17.62 -14.82
CA GLY A 50 10.08 -18.82 -14.24
C GLY A 50 11.12 -19.76 -13.60
N ASP A 51 12.26 -19.23 -13.18
CA ASP A 51 13.36 -19.98 -12.59
C ASP A 51 13.27 -19.99 -11.07
N ARG A 52 12.54 -20.97 -10.52
CA ARG A 52 12.35 -21.13 -9.09
C ARG A 52 13.65 -21.37 -8.33
N ALA A 53 14.59 -22.09 -8.94
CA ALA A 53 15.87 -22.40 -8.30
C ALA A 53 16.71 -21.13 -8.14
N ALA A 54 16.81 -20.30 -9.18
CA ALA A 54 17.52 -19.03 -9.12
C ALA A 54 16.84 -18.02 -8.15
N PHE A 55 15.50 -18.03 -8.05
CA PHE A 55 14.78 -17.23 -7.06
C PHE A 55 15.14 -17.68 -5.64
N MET A 56 15.13 -18.97 -5.35
CA MET A 56 15.48 -19.52 -4.04
C MET A 56 16.97 -19.39 -3.71
N ASP A 57 17.88 -19.30 -4.69
CA ASP A 57 19.32 -19.05 -4.44
C ASP A 57 19.58 -17.64 -3.88
N THR A 58 18.60 -16.73 -3.96
CA THR A 58 18.66 -15.42 -3.31
C THR A 58 18.38 -15.50 -1.79
N VAL A 59 17.91 -16.65 -1.29
CA VAL A 59 17.62 -16.90 0.13
C VAL A 59 18.84 -17.59 0.76
N ASP A 60 19.25 -17.11 1.95
CA ASP A 60 20.38 -17.70 2.64
C ASP A 60 20.06 -19.14 3.12
N PRO A 61 20.96 -20.12 2.90
CA PRO A 61 20.73 -21.49 3.34
C PRO A 61 20.49 -21.64 4.84
N SER A 62 21.05 -20.73 5.67
CA SER A 62 20.87 -20.73 7.13
C SER A 62 19.58 -20.05 7.58
N ALA A 63 18.78 -19.48 6.66
CA ALA A 63 17.49 -18.92 7.00
C ALA A 63 16.57 -19.98 7.62
N ALA A 64 15.67 -19.52 8.50
CA ALA A 64 14.67 -20.40 9.12
C ALA A 64 13.86 -21.17 8.06
N ASP A 65 13.54 -22.42 8.33
CA ASP A 65 12.82 -23.27 7.39
C ASP A 65 11.45 -22.70 7.03
N GLU A 66 10.78 -22.05 7.98
CA GLU A 66 9.51 -21.34 7.74
C GLU A 66 9.69 -20.20 6.72
N PHE A 67 10.77 -19.41 6.86
CA PHE A 67 11.07 -18.33 5.91
C PHE A 67 11.34 -18.88 4.51
N LYS A 68 12.18 -19.93 4.40
CA LYS A 68 12.44 -20.62 3.12
C LYS A 68 11.15 -21.13 2.47
N ALA A 69 10.29 -21.77 3.26
CA ALA A 69 9.01 -22.29 2.79
C ALA A 69 8.08 -21.15 2.30
N ARG A 70 8.01 -20.04 3.05
CA ARG A 70 7.23 -18.86 2.66
C ARG A 70 7.77 -18.25 1.36
N GLN A 71 9.10 -18.13 1.21
CA GLN A 71 9.70 -17.63 -0.03
C GLN A 71 9.39 -18.52 -1.24
N GLY A 72 9.31 -19.82 -1.04
CA GLY A 72 8.83 -20.75 -2.07
C GLY A 72 7.37 -20.52 -2.44
N ARG A 73 6.48 -20.36 -1.45
CA ARG A 73 5.05 -20.03 -1.69
C ARG A 73 4.90 -18.67 -2.37
N LEU A 74 5.65 -17.65 -1.94
CA LEU A 74 5.66 -16.33 -2.58
C LEU A 74 6.03 -16.42 -4.07
N TYR A 75 7.06 -17.19 -4.43
CA TYR A 75 7.40 -17.42 -5.83
C TYR A 75 6.23 -18.04 -6.59
N ASP A 76 5.67 -19.14 -6.08
CA ASP A 76 4.58 -19.86 -6.71
C ASP A 76 3.32 -18.98 -6.83
N GLY A 77 3.03 -18.16 -5.82
CA GLY A 77 1.96 -17.17 -5.80
C GLY A 77 2.14 -16.06 -6.84
N LEU A 78 3.30 -15.40 -6.85
CA LEU A 78 3.59 -14.35 -7.85
C LEU A 78 3.52 -14.89 -9.28
N ARG A 79 3.95 -16.13 -9.52
CA ARG A 79 3.86 -16.79 -10.84
C ARG A 79 2.43 -17.09 -11.27
N SER A 80 1.49 -17.17 -10.35
CA SER A 80 0.08 -17.40 -10.67
C SER A 80 -0.69 -16.12 -11.02
N LEU A 81 -0.11 -14.95 -10.73
CA LEU A 81 -0.74 -13.65 -11.00
C LEU A 81 -0.51 -13.17 -12.44
N PRO A 82 -1.45 -12.42 -13.02
CA PRO A 82 -1.25 -11.74 -14.29
C PRO A 82 -0.44 -10.44 -14.11
N LEU A 83 0.83 -10.57 -13.73
CA LEU A 83 1.71 -9.41 -13.52
C LEU A 83 2.02 -8.69 -14.84
N ALA A 84 1.69 -7.40 -14.93
CA ALA A 84 2.15 -6.51 -15.99
C ALA A 84 3.55 -5.97 -15.71
N SER A 85 3.83 -5.68 -14.42
CA SER A 85 5.13 -5.25 -13.91
C SER A 85 5.38 -5.86 -12.55
N TYR A 86 6.66 -6.06 -12.21
CA TYR A 86 7.13 -6.38 -10.86
C TYR A 86 8.57 -5.92 -10.74
N GLU A 87 8.87 -5.08 -9.76
CA GLU A 87 10.18 -4.51 -9.47
C GLU A 87 10.40 -4.43 -7.96
N LEU A 88 11.64 -4.61 -7.52
CA LEU A 88 12.04 -4.41 -6.13
C LEU A 88 13.08 -3.29 -6.08
N ARG A 89 12.82 -2.26 -5.28
CA ARG A 89 13.67 -1.07 -5.13
C ARG A 89 14.18 -0.93 -3.72
N LEU A 90 15.46 -0.60 -3.56
CA LEU A 90 16.00 -0.17 -2.27
C LEU A 90 15.59 1.28 -1.99
N ARG A 91 15.23 1.57 -0.74
CA ARG A 91 14.91 2.93 -0.26
C ARG A 91 15.93 3.34 0.81
N THR A 92 17.14 3.62 0.36
CA THR A 92 18.25 4.05 1.24
C THR A 92 18.37 5.57 1.37
N ASP A 93 17.54 6.31 0.67
CA ASP A 93 17.46 7.77 0.66
C ASP A 93 16.90 8.34 1.98
N GLU A 94 15.96 7.64 2.64
CA GLU A 94 15.37 8.07 3.92
C GLU A 94 16.05 7.40 5.12
N VAL A 95 16.13 6.07 5.08
CA VAL A 95 16.75 5.25 6.12
C VAL A 95 17.73 4.27 5.48
N PRO A 96 19.03 4.56 5.53
CA PRO A 96 20.01 3.76 4.79
C PRO A 96 20.16 2.33 5.33
N ASP A 97 19.95 2.11 6.63
CA ASP A 97 20.14 0.80 7.28
C ASP A 97 19.39 0.75 8.62
N LEU A 98 18.50 -0.22 8.78
CA LEU A 98 17.77 -0.51 10.01
C LEU A 98 18.46 -1.58 10.87
N ALA A 99 19.57 -2.17 10.39
CA ALA A 99 20.32 -3.18 11.12
C ALA A 99 20.98 -2.55 12.35
N GLY A 100 20.32 -2.63 13.49
CA GLY A 100 20.92 -2.28 14.78
C GLY A 100 22.03 -3.27 15.16
N GLY A 101 22.93 -2.87 16.07
CA GLY A 101 24.11 -3.67 16.49
C GLY A 101 23.81 -5.07 17.02
N GLY A 102 22.52 -5.37 17.39
CA GLY A 102 22.09 -6.70 17.83
C GLY A 102 21.96 -7.73 16.71
N LEU A 103 21.62 -7.32 15.47
CA LEU A 103 21.42 -8.24 14.35
C LEU A 103 22.72 -8.87 13.86
N ALA A 104 23.79 -8.11 13.75
CA ALA A 104 25.11 -8.65 13.40
C ALA A 104 25.57 -9.72 14.39
N GLY A 105 25.33 -9.52 15.70
CA GLY A 105 25.59 -10.52 16.74
C GLY A 105 24.69 -11.77 16.60
N ARG A 106 23.41 -11.61 16.30
CA ARG A 106 22.46 -12.72 16.10
C ARG A 106 22.88 -13.64 14.95
N TYR A 107 23.33 -13.08 13.84
CA TYR A 107 23.69 -13.83 12.64
C TYR A 107 25.17 -14.20 12.56
N ALA A 108 26.03 -13.66 13.46
CA ALA A 108 27.48 -13.81 13.46
C ALA A 108 28.11 -13.51 12.07
N ALA A 109 27.61 -12.49 11.39
CA ALA A 109 28.01 -12.09 10.05
C ALA A 109 27.66 -10.62 9.78
N ASP A 110 28.15 -10.08 8.69
CA ASP A 110 27.76 -8.73 8.23
C ASP A 110 26.29 -8.76 7.77
N VAL A 111 25.52 -7.81 8.29
CA VAL A 111 24.09 -7.63 7.98
C VAL A 111 23.82 -6.27 7.39
N PHE A 112 22.85 -6.22 6.49
CA PHE A 112 22.31 -4.99 5.95
C PHE A 112 20.78 -5.11 5.85
N LEU A 113 20.05 -4.16 6.43
CA LEU A 113 18.59 -4.17 6.48
C LEU A 113 18.05 -2.81 5.99
N PRO A 114 18.04 -2.57 4.68
CA PRO A 114 17.42 -1.38 4.10
C PRO A 114 15.92 -1.59 3.95
N PRO A 115 15.11 -0.52 3.95
CA PRO A 115 13.76 -0.58 3.41
C PRO A 115 13.80 -0.96 1.92
N VAL A 116 12.86 -1.80 1.51
CA VAL A 116 12.67 -2.24 0.12
C VAL A 116 11.22 -2.00 -0.26
N GLU A 117 10.97 -1.48 -1.45
CA GLU A 117 9.63 -1.39 -2.02
C GLU A 117 9.46 -2.36 -3.18
N ALA A 118 8.33 -3.08 -3.19
CA ALA A 118 7.88 -3.80 -4.36
C ALA A 118 6.86 -2.93 -5.10
N HIS A 119 7.19 -2.58 -6.34
CA HIS A 119 6.29 -1.93 -7.27
C HIS A 119 5.74 -2.97 -8.23
N TYR A 120 4.42 -3.13 -8.28
CA TYR A 120 3.81 -4.15 -9.15
C TYR A 120 2.47 -3.69 -9.69
N ARG A 121 2.06 -4.29 -10.81
CA ARG A 121 0.78 -4.01 -11.48
C ARG A 121 0.16 -5.28 -12.01
N LEU A 122 -1.12 -5.46 -11.75
CA LEU A 122 -1.90 -6.55 -12.29
C LEU A 122 -2.45 -6.17 -13.68
N ALA A 123 -2.15 -7.00 -14.69
CA ALA A 123 -2.51 -6.75 -16.09
C ALA A 123 -4.03 -6.70 -16.30
N GLY A 124 -4.50 -5.61 -16.93
CA GLY A 124 -5.93 -5.40 -17.21
C GLY A 124 -6.77 -5.07 -15.97
N ILE A 125 -6.12 -4.73 -14.86
CA ILE A 125 -6.75 -4.36 -13.59
C ILE A 125 -6.19 -3.01 -13.12
N ASP A 126 -4.90 -2.95 -12.81
CA ASP A 126 -4.27 -1.74 -12.28
C ASP A 126 -3.85 -0.80 -13.41
N THR A 127 -4.10 0.48 -13.25
CA THR A 127 -3.63 1.54 -14.14
C THR A 127 -2.30 2.13 -13.71
N VAL A 128 -2.00 2.05 -12.41
CA VAL A 128 -0.77 2.50 -11.77
C VAL A 128 -0.20 1.37 -10.91
N ASP A 129 1.07 1.45 -10.53
CA ASP A 129 1.69 0.42 -9.71
C ASP A 129 1.14 0.46 -8.27
N ALA A 130 0.91 -0.70 -7.68
CA ALA A 130 0.80 -0.87 -6.25
C ALA A 130 2.20 -0.85 -5.64
N VAL A 131 2.32 -0.34 -4.41
CA VAL A 131 3.60 -0.24 -3.69
C VAL A 131 3.47 -0.93 -2.34
N ASP A 132 4.31 -1.93 -2.09
CA ASP A 132 4.37 -2.65 -0.83
C ASP A 132 5.75 -2.50 -0.19
N GLY A 133 5.79 -2.23 1.12
CA GLY A 133 7.04 -2.11 1.88
C GLY A 133 7.53 -3.44 2.42
N TYR A 134 8.81 -3.73 2.26
CA TYR A 134 9.49 -4.90 2.81
C TYR A 134 10.74 -4.51 3.59
N TYR A 135 11.07 -5.27 4.62
CA TYR A 135 12.26 -5.12 5.46
C TYR A 135 13.09 -6.40 5.40
N TYR A 136 13.78 -6.60 4.27
CA TYR A 136 14.64 -7.77 4.09
C TYR A 136 15.97 -7.59 4.82
N THR A 137 16.30 -8.56 5.67
CA THR A 137 17.64 -8.70 6.25
C THR A 137 18.54 -9.42 5.25
N PHE A 138 19.50 -8.70 4.68
CA PHE A 138 20.56 -9.26 3.86
C PHE A 138 21.73 -9.67 4.73
N LEU A 139 22.30 -10.85 4.44
CA LEU A 139 23.40 -11.46 5.16
C LEU A 139 24.56 -11.71 4.20
N LEU A 140 25.76 -11.26 4.55
CA LEU A 140 26.99 -11.61 3.83
C LEU A 140 27.59 -12.89 4.39
N ARG A 141 27.59 -13.96 3.59
CA ARG A 141 28.20 -15.24 3.92
C ARG A 141 28.90 -15.82 2.71
N ASP A 142 30.11 -16.34 2.90
CA ASP A 142 30.95 -16.92 1.84
C ASP A 142 31.12 -15.98 0.63
N GLY A 143 31.26 -14.66 0.91
CA GLY A 143 31.42 -13.62 -0.12
C GLY A 143 30.15 -13.30 -0.92
N ARG A 144 28.98 -13.82 -0.53
CA ARG A 144 27.69 -13.57 -1.21
C ARG A 144 26.66 -12.99 -0.24
N TRP A 145 25.97 -11.96 -0.70
CA TRP A 145 24.79 -11.42 -0.04
C TRP A 145 23.55 -12.25 -0.39
N ARG A 146 22.74 -12.59 0.62
CA ARG A 146 21.44 -13.27 0.47
C ARG A 146 20.47 -12.79 1.52
N ILE A 147 19.17 -13.01 1.28
CA ILE A 147 18.10 -12.65 2.21
C ILE A 147 17.95 -13.77 3.24
N VAL A 148 17.99 -13.43 4.53
CA VAL A 148 17.87 -14.41 5.63
C VAL A 148 16.54 -14.29 6.38
N SER A 149 15.92 -13.10 6.37
CA SER A 149 14.68 -12.81 7.11
C SER A 149 13.93 -11.63 6.48
N ASP A 150 12.67 -11.49 6.85
CA ASP A 150 11.81 -10.32 6.55
C ASP A 150 10.98 -9.91 7.77
N ARG A 151 11.40 -10.35 8.98
CA ARG A 151 10.68 -10.13 10.25
C ARG A 151 11.54 -9.53 11.37
N ASP A 152 12.79 -9.18 11.10
CA ASP A 152 13.73 -8.78 12.16
C ASP A 152 13.44 -7.42 12.80
N VAL A 153 12.51 -6.66 12.27
CA VAL A 153 12.06 -5.36 12.77
C VAL A 153 10.54 -5.28 13.01
N GLU A 154 9.84 -6.42 12.99
CA GLU A 154 8.40 -6.47 13.31
C GLU A 154 8.11 -6.03 14.75
N ASP A 155 8.97 -6.38 15.69
CA ASP A 155 8.87 -6.04 17.12
C ASP A 155 9.03 -4.54 17.41
N VAL A 156 9.60 -3.79 16.48
CA VAL A 156 9.69 -2.32 16.55
C VAL A 156 8.64 -1.60 15.68
N GLY A 157 7.62 -2.34 15.22
CA GLY A 157 6.50 -1.78 14.47
C GLY A 157 6.76 -1.59 12.98
N LEU A 158 7.73 -2.28 12.41
CA LEU A 158 8.06 -2.26 10.98
C LEU A 158 7.84 -3.65 10.33
N PRO A 159 6.60 -4.13 10.23
CA PRO A 159 6.32 -5.40 9.57
C PRO A 159 6.48 -5.27 8.05
N SER A 160 7.03 -6.31 7.41
CA SER A 160 7.00 -6.42 5.96
C SER A 160 5.59 -6.70 5.45
N ALA A 161 5.23 -6.12 4.31
CA ALA A 161 3.94 -6.37 3.67
C ALA A 161 3.69 -7.88 3.46
N ARG A 162 2.43 -8.26 3.54
CA ARG A 162 1.92 -9.59 3.20
C ARG A 162 0.75 -9.45 2.23
N ASN A 163 0.68 -10.38 1.32
CA ASN A 163 -0.38 -10.44 0.33
C ASN A 163 -0.92 -11.86 0.22
N LEU A 164 -2.04 -12.05 -0.44
CA LEU A 164 -2.63 -13.37 -0.63
C LEU A 164 -1.64 -14.36 -1.28
N TRP A 165 -0.79 -13.90 -2.18
CA TRP A 165 0.23 -14.70 -2.86
C TRP A 165 1.45 -15.08 -2.03
N ASP A 166 1.61 -14.55 -0.82
CA ASP A 166 2.61 -15.06 0.15
C ASP A 166 2.22 -16.43 0.71
N TYR A 167 0.96 -16.83 0.58
CA TYR A 167 0.44 -18.10 1.09
C TYR A 167 0.43 -19.20 0.02
N GLY A 168 0.64 -18.86 -1.26
CA GLY A 168 0.70 -19.81 -2.36
C GLY A 168 0.05 -19.30 -3.64
N PRO A 169 -0.25 -20.21 -4.60
CA PRO A 169 -0.90 -19.86 -5.84
C PRO A 169 -2.26 -19.21 -5.64
N VAL A 170 -2.53 -18.16 -6.40
CA VAL A 170 -3.78 -17.40 -6.38
C VAL A 170 -4.55 -17.66 -7.67
N THR A 171 -5.84 -17.87 -7.56
CA THR A 171 -6.79 -17.88 -8.67
C THR A 171 -7.59 -16.59 -8.69
N GLN A 172 -8.24 -16.31 -9.81
CA GLN A 172 -9.08 -15.14 -9.98
C GLN A 172 -10.41 -15.50 -10.63
N GLU A 173 -11.50 -15.00 -10.06
CA GLU A 173 -12.81 -14.96 -10.71
C GLU A 173 -13.04 -13.55 -11.24
N ARG A 174 -13.36 -13.43 -12.53
CA ARG A 174 -13.55 -12.15 -13.22
C ARG A 174 -15.00 -11.98 -13.66
N THR A 175 -15.50 -10.78 -13.41
CA THR A 175 -16.80 -10.31 -13.91
C THR A 175 -16.58 -9.01 -14.72
N THR A 176 -17.66 -8.29 -15.05
CA THR A 176 -17.56 -7.04 -15.79
C THR A 176 -16.77 -5.97 -15.03
N HIS A 177 -16.99 -5.85 -13.70
CA HIS A 177 -16.39 -4.78 -12.91
C HIS A 177 -15.49 -5.31 -11.77
N PHE A 178 -15.34 -6.62 -11.62
CA PHE A 178 -14.58 -7.20 -10.49
C PHE A 178 -13.57 -8.25 -10.91
N THR A 179 -12.49 -8.26 -10.16
CA THR A 179 -11.58 -9.40 -10.09
C THR A 179 -11.47 -9.83 -8.64
N VAL A 180 -11.97 -11.03 -8.31
CA VAL A 180 -11.84 -11.62 -6.98
C VAL A 180 -10.62 -12.52 -6.96
N LEU A 181 -9.62 -12.15 -6.15
CA LEU A 181 -8.41 -12.94 -5.91
C LEU A 181 -8.66 -13.88 -4.74
N HIS A 182 -8.37 -15.17 -4.90
CA HIS A 182 -8.67 -16.17 -3.87
C HIS A 182 -7.73 -17.39 -3.94
N ASP A 183 -7.65 -18.15 -2.86
CA ASP A 183 -7.03 -19.48 -2.86
C ASP A 183 -7.81 -20.40 -3.82
N PRO A 184 -7.15 -21.30 -4.59
CA PRO A 184 -7.84 -22.27 -5.46
C PRO A 184 -8.96 -23.08 -4.76
N ALA A 185 -8.81 -23.36 -3.47
CA ALA A 185 -9.81 -24.07 -2.67
C ALA A 185 -11.09 -23.26 -2.42
N ASP A 186 -11.04 -21.93 -2.52
CA ASP A 186 -12.17 -21.03 -2.21
C ASP A 186 -13.00 -20.60 -3.43
N ARG A 187 -12.79 -21.24 -4.57
CA ARG A 187 -13.41 -20.88 -5.86
C ARG A 187 -14.91 -20.62 -5.78
N LYS A 188 -15.67 -21.56 -5.19
CA LYS A 188 -17.12 -21.43 -5.09
C LYS A 188 -17.58 -20.21 -4.28
N ARG A 189 -16.81 -19.88 -3.24
CA ARG A 189 -17.05 -18.69 -2.42
C ARG A 189 -16.76 -17.42 -3.23
N ALA A 190 -15.65 -17.41 -3.99
CA ALA A 190 -15.25 -16.29 -4.85
C ALA A 190 -16.29 -16.03 -5.97
N GLU A 191 -16.85 -17.06 -6.61
CA GLU A 191 -17.92 -16.95 -7.61
C GLU A 191 -19.19 -16.30 -7.01
N THR A 192 -19.57 -16.72 -5.79
CA THR A 192 -20.71 -16.13 -5.07
C THR A 192 -20.45 -14.67 -4.73
N LEU A 193 -19.26 -14.38 -4.24
CA LEU A 193 -18.82 -13.06 -3.88
C LEU A 193 -18.79 -12.11 -5.09
N ALA A 194 -18.27 -12.55 -6.21
CA ALA A 194 -18.22 -11.78 -7.45
C ALA A 194 -19.62 -11.35 -7.92
N THR A 195 -20.61 -12.24 -7.80
CA THR A 195 -22.01 -11.93 -8.11
C THR A 195 -22.59 -10.87 -7.19
N LEU A 196 -22.29 -10.94 -5.88
CA LEU A 196 -22.75 -9.97 -4.90
C LEU A 196 -22.09 -8.59 -5.14
N CYS A 197 -20.82 -8.57 -5.51
CA CYS A 197 -20.09 -7.34 -5.82
C CYS A 197 -20.70 -6.60 -7.02
N GLU A 198 -21.07 -7.30 -8.10
CA GLU A 198 -21.72 -6.67 -9.27
C GLU A 198 -23.05 -5.98 -8.90
N GLU A 199 -23.84 -6.60 -8.01
CA GLU A 199 -25.08 -5.99 -7.53
C GLU A 199 -24.83 -4.71 -6.69
N ALA A 200 -23.80 -4.74 -5.83
CA ALA A 200 -23.40 -3.57 -5.05
C ALA A 200 -22.81 -2.45 -5.93
N TYR A 201 -22.07 -2.80 -6.98
CA TYR A 201 -21.50 -1.83 -7.92
C TYR A 201 -22.57 -0.98 -8.61
N ALA A 202 -23.71 -1.57 -8.98
CA ALA A 202 -24.82 -0.83 -9.57
C ALA A 202 -25.34 0.28 -8.64
N ARG A 203 -25.35 0.04 -7.32
CA ARG A 203 -25.73 1.04 -6.30
C ARG A 203 -24.68 2.15 -6.20
N LEU A 204 -23.41 1.80 -6.15
CA LEU A 204 -22.31 2.77 -6.13
C LEU A 204 -22.37 3.69 -7.35
N ASN A 205 -22.44 3.11 -8.55
CA ASN A 205 -22.47 3.89 -9.80
C ASN A 205 -23.66 4.86 -9.89
N ALA A 206 -24.78 4.51 -9.26
CA ALA A 206 -25.96 5.37 -9.20
C ALA A 206 -25.84 6.52 -8.18
N THR A 207 -24.97 6.40 -7.17
CA THR A 207 -24.95 7.34 -6.02
C THR A 207 -23.67 8.14 -5.88
N PHE A 208 -22.53 7.68 -6.41
CA PHE A 208 -21.23 8.31 -6.17
C PHE A 208 -21.08 9.69 -6.81
N GLY A 209 -21.77 9.96 -7.92
CA GLY A 209 -21.80 11.28 -8.55
C GLY A 209 -20.55 11.65 -9.35
N ARG A 210 -19.54 10.77 -9.40
CA ARG A 210 -18.33 10.87 -10.22
C ARG A 210 -18.04 9.53 -10.88
N ALA A 211 -17.04 9.48 -11.76
CA ALA A 211 -16.60 8.22 -12.36
C ALA A 211 -16.12 7.24 -11.27
N VAL A 212 -16.62 6.01 -11.33
CA VAL A 212 -16.17 4.91 -10.47
C VAL A 212 -15.14 4.05 -11.23
N PRO A 213 -14.22 3.36 -10.55
CA PRO A 213 -13.26 2.48 -11.20
C PRO A 213 -13.96 1.43 -12.06
N ALA A 214 -13.48 1.22 -13.29
CA ALA A 214 -14.04 0.23 -14.21
C ALA A 214 -13.77 -1.22 -13.75
N GLN A 215 -12.71 -1.41 -12.95
CA GLN A 215 -12.36 -2.69 -12.35
C GLN A 215 -12.00 -2.48 -10.87
N ILE A 216 -12.55 -3.31 -10.00
CA ILE A 216 -12.27 -3.32 -8.56
C ILE A 216 -11.72 -4.70 -8.20
N VAL A 217 -10.66 -4.72 -7.42
CA VAL A 217 -10.09 -5.96 -6.89
C VAL A 217 -10.64 -6.24 -5.52
N VAL A 218 -11.16 -7.44 -5.36
CA VAL A 218 -11.58 -7.99 -4.08
C VAL A 218 -10.64 -9.14 -3.72
N VAL A 219 -10.07 -9.11 -2.55
CA VAL A 219 -9.19 -10.15 -2.03
C VAL A 219 -9.97 -10.98 -1.01
N LEU A 220 -10.01 -12.28 -1.22
CA LEU A 220 -10.67 -13.24 -0.34
C LEU A 220 -9.62 -14.10 0.38
N PRO A 221 -9.12 -13.68 1.55
CA PRO A 221 -8.23 -14.50 2.38
C PRO A 221 -8.95 -15.79 2.81
N HIS A 222 -8.20 -16.89 2.92
CA HIS A 222 -8.75 -18.19 3.30
C HIS A 222 -9.32 -18.19 4.72
N ASN A 223 -8.73 -17.40 5.63
CA ASN A 223 -9.15 -17.31 7.04
C ASN A 223 -8.79 -15.95 7.65
N LEU A 224 -9.21 -15.75 8.91
CA LEU A 224 -8.99 -14.51 9.66
C LEU A 224 -7.50 -14.25 9.95
N ASP A 225 -6.68 -15.28 10.13
CA ASP A 225 -5.26 -15.11 10.42
C ASP A 225 -4.51 -14.57 9.20
N GLN A 226 -4.81 -15.09 8.00
CA GLN A 226 -4.31 -14.49 6.76
C GLN A 226 -4.76 -13.04 6.60
N LEU A 227 -6.04 -12.75 6.85
CA LEU A 227 -6.55 -11.38 6.76
C LEU A 227 -5.80 -10.44 7.73
N ARG A 228 -5.56 -10.90 8.97
CA ARG A 228 -4.82 -10.11 9.97
C ARG A 228 -3.39 -9.81 9.53
N GLU A 229 -2.67 -10.81 9.00
CA GLU A 229 -1.30 -10.61 8.51
C GLU A 229 -1.27 -9.70 7.27
N ILE A 230 -2.21 -9.86 6.33
CA ILE A 230 -2.31 -9.03 5.11
C ILE A 230 -2.57 -7.56 5.47
N LEU A 231 -3.51 -7.30 6.36
CA LEU A 231 -3.85 -5.95 6.80
C LEU A 231 -2.88 -5.39 7.85
N GLN A 232 -1.92 -6.20 8.34
CA GLN A 232 -1.02 -5.84 9.45
C GLN A 232 -1.81 -5.29 10.65
N ALA A 233 -2.98 -5.87 10.90
CA ALA A 233 -3.93 -5.33 11.87
C ALA A 233 -3.45 -5.52 13.30
N THR A 234 -3.33 -4.42 14.03
CA THR A 234 -3.00 -4.37 15.45
C THR A 234 -4.23 -4.37 16.36
N PHE A 235 -5.42 -4.38 15.78
CA PHE A 235 -6.71 -4.39 16.46
C PHE A 235 -7.50 -5.66 16.14
N ASP A 236 -8.59 -5.90 16.88
CA ASP A 236 -9.41 -7.10 16.72
C ASP A 236 -10.30 -7.00 15.46
N LEU A 237 -10.07 -7.88 14.48
CA LEU A 237 -10.83 -7.98 13.24
C LEU A 237 -12.09 -8.84 13.36
N SER A 238 -12.37 -9.48 14.52
CA SER A 238 -13.42 -10.49 14.64
C SER A 238 -14.82 -9.97 14.34
N ASN A 239 -15.07 -8.67 14.54
CA ASN A 239 -16.36 -8.02 14.31
C ASN A 239 -16.48 -7.32 12.95
N PHE A 240 -15.42 -7.24 12.20
CA PHE A 240 -15.43 -6.60 10.89
C PHE A 240 -15.86 -7.59 9.79
N VAL A 241 -16.27 -7.06 8.65
CA VAL A 241 -16.79 -7.84 7.53
C VAL A 241 -15.96 -7.65 6.26
N ALA A 242 -15.55 -6.43 6.00
CA ALA A 242 -14.69 -6.09 4.87
C ALA A 242 -13.85 -4.84 5.21
N PHE A 243 -12.83 -4.59 4.40
CA PHE A 243 -11.95 -3.43 4.49
C PHE A 243 -11.52 -3.00 3.11
N ALA A 244 -11.60 -1.71 2.82
CA ALA A 244 -10.93 -1.12 1.68
C ALA A 244 -9.57 -0.55 2.10
N SER A 245 -8.54 -0.81 1.32
CA SER A 245 -7.21 -0.27 1.51
C SER A 245 -6.58 0.06 0.16
N ALA A 246 -5.63 0.98 0.14
CA ALA A 246 -4.86 1.35 -1.03
C ALA A 246 -3.37 1.41 -0.69
N SER A 247 -2.52 1.09 -1.65
CA SER A 247 -1.10 1.39 -1.54
C SER A 247 -0.88 2.91 -1.58
N VAL A 248 0.24 3.38 -1.04
CA VAL A 248 0.63 4.79 -1.10
C VAL A 248 1.95 4.89 -1.84
N ASP A 249 1.95 5.59 -2.97
CA ASP A 249 3.16 5.88 -3.71
C ASP A 249 3.73 7.24 -3.27
N ARG A 250 4.88 7.21 -2.59
CA ARG A 250 5.56 8.41 -2.09
C ARG A 250 6.26 9.18 -3.20
N ASP A 251 6.63 8.51 -4.28
CA ASP A 251 7.32 9.12 -5.41
C ASP A 251 6.35 9.93 -6.30
N VAL A 252 5.02 9.72 -6.11
CA VAL A 252 3.94 10.43 -6.81
C VAL A 252 3.04 11.15 -5.80
N ASP A 253 3.56 12.17 -5.14
CA ASP A 253 2.83 13.05 -4.21
C ASP A 253 1.97 12.31 -3.16
N TRP A 254 2.44 11.16 -2.66
CA TRP A 254 1.68 10.33 -1.72
C TRP A 254 0.32 9.89 -2.26
N GLU A 255 0.26 9.57 -3.53
CA GLU A 255 -0.97 9.15 -4.17
C GLU A 255 -1.43 7.78 -3.65
N SER A 256 -2.73 7.65 -3.39
CA SER A 256 -3.34 6.35 -3.09
C SER A 256 -3.54 5.58 -4.38
N THR A 257 -2.85 4.46 -4.53
CA THR A 257 -2.81 3.66 -5.74
C THR A 257 -3.34 2.25 -5.51
N ALA A 258 -3.77 1.60 -6.57
CA ALA A 258 -4.16 0.19 -6.58
C ALA A 258 -5.08 -0.22 -5.41
N PRO A 259 -6.24 0.44 -5.21
CA PRO A 259 -7.12 0.12 -4.09
C PRO A 259 -7.68 -1.31 -4.18
N ARG A 260 -7.84 -1.96 -3.02
CA ARG A 260 -8.32 -3.33 -2.85
C ARG A 260 -9.38 -3.38 -1.77
N VAL A 261 -10.32 -4.32 -1.89
CA VAL A 261 -11.26 -4.69 -0.83
C VAL A 261 -10.89 -6.05 -0.28
N TYR A 262 -10.67 -6.16 1.00
CA TYR A 262 -10.34 -7.40 1.71
C TYR A 262 -11.57 -7.89 2.47
N VAL A 263 -11.92 -9.17 2.33
CA VAL A 263 -13.18 -9.71 2.86
C VAL A 263 -12.94 -10.70 3.99
N GLN A 264 -13.58 -10.47 5.12
CA GLN A 264 -13.71 -11.47 6.18
C GLN A 264 -14.98 -12.30 5.93
N ASP A 265 -14.88 -13.31 5.09
CA ASP A 265 -16.03 -14.07 4.59
C ASP A 265 -16.82 -14.82 5.68
N ALA A 266 -16.18 -15.21 6.78
CA ALA A 266 -16.87 -15.89 7.86
C ALA A 266 -17.96 -15.01 8.50
N ASN A 267 -17.75 -13.69 8.58
CA ASN A 267 -18.78 -12.75 9.04
C ASN A 267 -19.73 -12.34 7.92
N LEU A 268 -19.21 -12.06 6.72
CA LEU A 268 -20.01 -11.68 5.58
C LEU A 268 -21.08 -12.75 5.27
N SER A 269 -20.69 -14.01 5.17
CA SER A 269 -21.59 -15.11 4.77
C SER A 269 -22.72 -15.39 5.78
N ARG A 270 -22.54 -14.98 7.05
CA ARG A 270 -23.57 -15.09 8.09
C ARG A 270 -24.54 -13.92 8.12
N SER A 271 -24.19 -12.83 7.44
CA SER A 271 -24.95 -11.59 7.44
C SER A 271 -26.13 -11.68 6.45
N ARG A 272 -27.17 -10.87 6.70
CA ARG A 272 -28.30 -10.75 5.76
C ARG A 272 -27.84 -10.11 4.45
N ARG A 273 -28.43 -10.49 3.34
CA ARG A 273 -28.06 -9.99 2.01
C ARG A 273 -28.06 -8.47 1.89
N ASP A 274 -29.05 -7.80 2.46
CA ASP A 274 -29.10 -6.32 2.41
C ASP A 274 -27.90 -5.68 3.11
N PHE A 275 -27.48 -6.24 4.24
CA PHE A 275 -26.28 -5.81 4.94
C PHE A 275 -25.01 -6.10 4.13
N GLN A 276 -24.92 -7.27 3.49
CA GLN A 276 -23.80 -7.59 2.60
C GLN A 276 -23.69 -6.58 1.45
N LEU A 277 -24.80 -6.23 0.81
CA LEU A 277 -24.83 -5.23 -0.26
C LEU A 277 -24.50 -3.83 0.23
N GLN A 278 -24.95 -3.46 1.44
CA GLN A 278 -24.61 -2.20 2.06
C GLN A 278 -23.13 -2.12 2.39
N THR A 279 -22.55 -3.19 2.95
CA THR A 279 -21.12 -3.30 3.24
C THR A 279 -20.29 -3.09 1.96
N PHE A 280 -20.61 -3.80 0.88
CA PHE A 280 -19.86 -3.60 -0.37
C PHE A 280 -20.08 -2.23 -1.00
N HIS A 281 -21.24 -1.63 -0.88
CA HIS A 281 -21.47 -0.25 -1.31
C HIS A 281 -20.57 0.71 -0.51
N HIS A 282 -20.42 0.51 0.80
CA HIS A 282 -19.51 1.24 1.68
C HIS A 282 -18.04 1.07 1.21
N GLU A 283 -17.55 -0.16 1.11
CA GLU A 283 -16.15 -0.44 0.73
C GLU A 283 -15.81 0.07 -0.68
N PHE A 284 -16.73 -0.06 -1.62
CA PHE A 284 -16.53 0.43 -2.99
C PHE A 284 -16.56 1.96 -3.06
N THR A 285 -17.24 2.63 -2.11
CA THR A 285 -17.15 4.09 -1.96
C THR A 285 -15.72 4.50 -1.60
N HIS A 286 -15.06 3.79 -0.67
CA HIS A 286 -13.64 4.02 -0.38
C HIS A 286 -12.76 3.78 -1.60
N VAL A 287 -12.95 2.67 -2.33
CA VAL A 287 -12.18 2.37 -3.55
C VAL A 287 -12.30 3.48 -4.58
N ALA A 288 -13.49 4.06 -4.76
CA ALA A 288 -13.72 5.17 -5.67
C ALA A 288 -13.17 6.51 -5.15
N ALA A 289 -13.07 6.68 -3.83
CA ALA A 289 -12.63 7.90 -3.16
C ALA A 289 -11.09 8.00 -3.04
N PHE A 290 -10.37 6.90 -2.84
CA PHE A 290 -8.92 6.90 -2.62
C PHE A 290 -8.12 7.64 -3.70
N PRO A 291 -8.35 7.44 -5.01
CA PRO A 291 -7.63 8.18 -6.04
C PRO A 291 -7.90 9.70 -6.02
N LEU A 292 -9.04 10.12 -5.43
CA LEU A 292 -9.45 11.52 -5.36
C LEU A 292 -8.86 12.25 -4.15
N ALA A 293 -8.51 11.51 -3.08
CA ALA A 293 -8.21 12.10 -1.79
C ALA A 293 -6.81 11.77 -1.31
N GLY A 294 -6.12 10.79 -1.52
CA GLY A 294 -4.83 10.47 -0.88
C GLY A 294 -4.99 10.02 0.59
N PRO A 295 -3.88 9.64 1.24
CA PRO A 295 -3.93 8.89 2.50
C PRO A 295 -4.19 9.74 3.75
N ASN A 296 -4.15 11.06 3.65
CA ASN A 296 -4.14 11.96 4.79
C ASN A 296 -5.48 12.67 5.06
N VAL A 297 -6.58 12.04 4.69
CA VAL A 297 -7.94 12.52 5.02
C VAL A 297 -8.39 11.89 6.32
N ALA A 298 -8.98 12.69 7.21
CA ALA A 298 -9.48 12.21 8.50
C ALA A 298 -10.51 11.09 8.34
N SER A 299 -10.44 10.07 9.19
CA SER A 299 -11.28 8.87 9.11
C SER A 299 -12.78 9.19 9.14
N TRP A 300 -13.21 10.17 9.94
CA TRP A 300 -14.62 10.56 10.00
C TRP A 300 -15.16 11.09 8.65
N ILE A 301 -14.30 11.65 7.78
CA ILE A 301 -14.68 12.08 6.43
C ILE A 301 -14.85 10.87 5.51
N HIS A 302 -13.91 9.93 5.57
CA HIS A 302 -13.95 8.71 4.75
C HIS A 302 -15.12 7.81 5.14
N GLU A 303 -15.21 7.46 6.42
CA GLU A 303 -16.22 6.54 6.95
C GLU A 303 -17.61 7.15 6.86
N GLY A 304 -17.74 8.43 7.25
CA GLY A 304 -19.01 9.13 7.18
C GLY A 304 -19.54 9.27 5.75
N LEU A 305 -18.68 9.50 4.76
CA LEU A 305 -19.07 9.52 3.35
C LEU A 305 -19.54 8.15 2.89
N ALA A 306 -18.77 7.09 3.20
CA ALA A 306 -19.05 5.74 2.77
C ALA A 306 -20.37 5.23 3.37
N ASP A 307 -20.58 5.40 4.66
CA ASP A 307 -21.81 5.02 5.35
C ASP A 307 -23.02 5.83 4.90
N TRP A 308 -22.86 7.14 4.72
CA TRP A 308 -23.96 7.97 4.25
C TRP A 308 -24.41 7.56 2.84
N MET A 309 -23.49 7.26 1.93
CA MET A 309 -23.80 6.76 0.60
C MET A 309 -24.43 5.38 0.65
N ALA A 310 -23.84 4.44 1.38
CA ALA A 310 -24.35 3.08 1.53
C ALA A 310 -25.71 3.02 2.23
N GLY A 311 -25.98 3.95 3.14
CA GLY A 311 -27.25 4.13 3.84
C GLY A 311 -28.37 4.79 3.01
N GLY A 312 -28.10 5.13 1.74
CA GLY A 312 -29.06 5.72 0.80
C GLY A 312 -29.19 7.24 0.94
N GLN A 313 -28.16 7.92 1.37
CA GLN A 313 -28.07 9.39 1.44
C GLN A 313 -29.22 10.01 2.30
N LYS A 314 -29.49 9.40 3.43
CA LYS A 314 -30.55 9.82 4.34
C LYS A 314 -30.23 11.19 4.96
N PRO A 315 -31.27 11.93 5.44
CA PRO A 315 -31.10 13.14 6.22
C PRO A 315 -30.32 12.90 7.51
N PRO A 316 -29.74 13.97 8.12
CA PRO A 316 -29.04 13.83 9.39
C PRO A 316 -29.99 13.34 10.49
N THR A 317 -29.47 12.48 11.36
CA THR A 317 -30.18 11.97 12.54
C THR A 317 -29.41 12.32 13.80
N ALA A 318 -30.12 12.45 14.91
CA ALA A 318 -29.49 12.54 16.22
C ALA A 318 -28.71 11.25 16.51
N VAL A 319 -27.56 11.37 17.19
CA VAL A 319 -26.72 10.25 17.61
C VAL A 319 -26.81 10.12 19.12
N ASP A 320 -27.24 8.96 19.59
CA ASP A 320 -27.35 8.70 21.02
C ASP A 320 -25.96 8.61 21.68
N GLY A 321 -25.83 9.21 22.85
CA GLY A 321 -24.58 9.17 23.61
C GLY A 321 -23.43 10.01 23.05
N THR A 322 -23.70 10.87 22.05
CA THR A 322 -22.69 11.80 21.52
C THR A 322 -22.35 12.89 22.52
N ASP A 323 -21.07 13.23 22.62
CA ASP A 323 -20.59 14.42 23.33
C ASP A 323 -20.57 15.68 22.45
N GLY A 324 -20.89 15.51 21.15
CA GLY A 324 -20.93 16.61 20.19
C GLY A 324 -19.56 16.93 19.60
N VAL A 325 -18.60 16.05 19.74
CA VAL A 325 -17.26 16.14 19.13
C VAL A 325 -17.19 15.16 17.95
N LEU A 326 -16.65 15.61 16.82
CA LEU A 326 -16.42 14.73 15.69
C LEU A 326 -15.32 13.71 16.04
N PRO A 327 -15.45 12.45 15.61
CA PRO A 327 -14.55 11.38 16.01
C PRO A 327 -13.10 11.58 15.56
N HIS A 328 -12.17 11.18 16.41
CA HIS A 328 -10.75 11.05 16.05
C HIS A 328 -10.48 9.73 15.34
N ASP A 329 -9.41 9.67 14.54
CA ASP A 329 -9.05 8.49 13.77
C ASP A 329 -8.90 7.20 14.59
N TRP A 330 -8.38 7.31 15.82
CA TRP A 330 -8.20 6.16 16.72
C TRP A 330 -9.53 5.55 17.22
N GLU A 331 -10.64 6.29 17.22
CA GLU A 331 -11.94 5.80 17.68
C GLU A 331 -12.55 4.74 16.75
N PHE A 332 -12.10 4.70 15.49
CA PHE A 332 -12.54 3.69 14.52
C PHE A 332 -11.88 2.32 14.71
N THR A 333 -10.80 2.23 15.50
CA THR A 333 -10.00 0.99 15.63
C THR A 333 -9.72 0.55 17.06
N THR A 334 -9.68 1.47 18.04
CA THR A 334 -9.21 1.18 19.39
C THR A 334 -10.26 1.31 20.47
N GLY A 335 -11.46 1.75 20.14
CA GLY A 335 -12.59 1.82 21.07
C GLY A 335 -13.24 0.45 21.35
N GLY A 336 -14.06 0.35 22.39
CA GLY A 336 -15.00 -0.76 22.52
C GLY A 336 -16.07 -0.72 21.43
N GLY A 337 -16.80 -1.83 21.20
CA GLY A 337 -17.77 -1.91 20.12
C GLY A 337 -18.78 -0.76 20.07
N GLU A 338 -19.25 -0.27 21.22
CA GLU A 338 -20.18 0.88 21.28
C GLU A 338 -19.53 2.20 20.85
N SER A 339 -18.24 2.44 21.19
CA SER A 339 -17.55 3.67 20.77
C SER A 339 -17.23 3.67 19.28
N ILE A 340 -16.89 2.52 18.71
CA ILE A 340 -16.69 2.37 17.26
C ILE A 340 -18.01 2.68 16.53
N VAL A 341 -19.12 2.05 16.92
CA VAL A 341 -20.44 2.29 16.30
C VAL A 341 -20.81 3.77 16.38
N ARG A 342 -20.59 4.41 17.53
CA ARG A 342 -20.85 5.85 17.71
C ARG A 342 -19.98 6.70 16.74
N ALA A 343 -18.71 6.39 16.59
CA ALA A 343 -17.83 7.11 15.67
C ALA A 343 -18.35 7.06 14.21
N TYR A 344 -18.84 5.89 13.77
CA TYR A 344 -19.48 5.75 12.45
C TYR A 344 -20.79 6.56 12.37
N ASP A 345 -21.66 6.50 13.39
CA ASP A 345 -22.94 7.20 13.41
C ASP A 345 -22.76 8.74 13.41
N GLU A 346 -21.79 9.26 14.19
CA GLU A 346 -21.44 10.68 14.24
C GLU A 346 -20.89 11.16 12.90
N SER A 347 -20.00 10.39 12.28
CA SER A 347 -19.44 10.67 10.98
C SER A 347 -20.52 10.73 9.89
N THR A 348 -21.40 9.72 9.87
CA THR A 348 -22.54 9.64 8.95
C THR A 348 -23.50 10.82 9.14
N SER A 349 -23.81 11.16 10.39
CA SER A 349 -24.67 12.31 10.74
C SER A 349 -24.04 13.64 10.28
N ALA A 350 -22.72 13.82 10.45
CA ALA A 350 -22.01 15.02 10.00
C ALA A 350 -22.02 15.15 8.46
N MET A 351 -21.84 14.05 7.72
CA MET A 351 -21.93 14.06 6.26
C MET A 351 -23.35 14.33 5.77
N ALA A 352 -24.35 13.75 6.42
CA ALA A 352 -25.74 14.03 6.13
C ALA A 352 -26.09 15.50 6.41
N PHE A 353 -25.60 16.08 7.50
CA PHE A 353 -25.76 17.50 7.82
C PHE A 353 -25.13 18.40 6.75
N LEU A 354 -23.87 18.08 6.35
CA LEU A 354 -23.18 18.80 5.28
C LEU A 354 -23.99 18.78 3.97
N ALA A 355 -24.47 17.58 3.60
CA ALA A 355 -25.30 17.40 2.41
C ALA A 355 -26.61 18.18 2.47
N ALA A 356 -27.29 18.21 3.62
CA ALA A 356 -28.52 18.98 3.81
C ALA A 356 -28.30 20.48 3.70
N ARG A 357 -27.14 20.99 4.10
CA ARG A 357 -26.80 22.42 4.07
C ARG A 357 -26.23 22.90 2.74
N LYS A 358 -25.47 22.06 2.05
CA LYS A 358 -24.66 22.44 0.86
C LYS A 358 -24.98 21.62 -0.39
N GLY A 359 -25.89 20.66 -0.30
CA GLY A 359 -26.26 19.78 -1.39
C GLY A 359 -25.54 18.43 -1.34
N LYS A 360 -26.12 17.44 -2.04
CA LYS A 360 -25.67 16.03 -1.99
C LYS A 360 -24.21 15.80 -2.48
N GLY A 361 -23.64 16.69 -3.25
CA GLY A 361 -22.23 16.61 -3.68
C GLY A 361 -21.23 17.07 -2.63
N ALA A 362 -21.67 17.87 -1.64
CA ALA A 362 -20.77 18.49 -0.67
C ALA A 362 -19.93 17.52 0.18
N PRO A 363 -20.43 16.35 0.64
CA PRO A 363 -19.60 15.38 1.32
C PRO A 363 -18.41 14.88 0.48
N LEU A 364 -18.63 14.54 -0.78
CA LEU A 364 -17.55 14.11 -1.68
C LEU A 364 -16.62 15.27 -2.03
N ASP A 365 -17.15 16.49 -2.21
CA ASP A 365 -16.34 17.67 -2.43
C ASP A 365 -15.45 18.01 -1.24
N LEU A 366 -15.92 17.79 0.00
CA LEU A 366 -15.10 17.95 1.21
C LEU A 366 -13.93 16.95 1.20
N LEU A 367 -14.19 15.67 0.94
CA LEU A 367 -13.15 14.65 0.86
C LEU A 367 -12.09 15.04 -0.18
N VAL A 368 -12.49 15.44 -1.36
CA VAL A 368 -11.58 15.87 -2.44
C VAL A 368 -10.76 17.09 -2.04
N ARG A 369 -11.39 18.10 -1.44
CA ARG A 369 -10.69 19.32 -1.01
C ARG A 369 -9.66 19.06 0.07
N VAL A 370 -9.96 18.19 1.02
CA VAL A 370 -8.99 17.77 2.04
C VAL A 370 -7.85 16.97 1.40
N GLY A 371 -8.17 16.14 0.40
CA GLY A 371 -7.19 15.34 -0.34
C GLY A 371 -6.29 16.14 -1.28
N GLU A 372 -6.79 17.22 -1.92
CA GLU A 372 -5.99 18.08 -2.79
C GLU A 372 -4.82 18.77 -2.05
N ALA A 373 -4.91 18.92 -0.76
CA ALA A 373 -3.86 19.49 0.08
C ALA A 373 -2.73 18.49 0.46
N ARG A 374 -2.52 17.44 -0.33
CA ARG A 374 -1.58 16.32 -0.04
C ARG A 374 -0.17 16.78 0.29
N ALA A 375 0.37 17.70 -0.50
CA ALA A 375 1.72 18.24 -0.35
C ALA A 375 1.79 19.47 0.58
N ALA A 376 0.66 19.97 1.10
CA ALA A 376 0.64 21.14 1.96
C ALA A 376 1.27 20.82 3.33
N PRO A 377 2.16 21.66 3.86
CA PRO A 377 2.60 21.52 5.23
C PRO A 377 1.40 21.71 6.18
N GLY A 378 1.34 20.91 7.23
CA GLY A 378 0.30 21.02 8.25
C GLY A 378 -0.28 19.68 8.66
N THR A 379 -1.01 19.67 9.79
CA THR A 379 -1.70 18.51 10.33
C THR A 379 -2.92 18.16 9.49
N SER A 380 -3.46 16.96 9.65
CA SER A 380 -4.75 16.58 9.06
C SER A 380 -5.88 17.54 9.50
N GLU A 381 -5.84 18.04 10.73
CA GLU A 381 -6.78 19.02 11.26
C GLU A 381 -6.76 20.35 10.49
N TYR A 382 -5.59 20.86 10.16
CA TYR A 382 -5.47 22.05 9.32
C TYR A 382 -6.11 21.83 7.94
N ARG A 383 -5.86 20.68 7.30
CA ARG A 383 -6.46 20.36 5.98
C ARG A 383 -7.97 20.25 6.05
N VAL A 384 -8.49 19.62 7.10
CA VAL A 384 -9.93 19.53 7.35
C VAL A 384 -10.56 20.93 7.53
N ASP A 385 -9.94 21.80 8.34
CA ASP A 385 -10.42 23.18 8.52
C ASP A 385 -10.46 23.95 7.19
N GLN A 386 -9.41 23.85 6.36
CA GLN A 386 -9.38 24.49 5.05
C GLN A 386 -10.42 23.90 4.07
N GLY A 387 -10.60 22.58 4.07
CA GLY A 387 -11.63 21.91 3.27
C GLY A 387 -13.03 22.37 3.66
N LEU A 388 -13.33 22.46 4.95
CA LEU A 388 -14.61 22.96 5.47
C LEU A 388 -14.84 24.43 5.12
N ARG A 389 -13.83 25.30 5.23
CA ARG A 389 -13.94 26.70 4.77
C ARG A 389 -14.31 26.78 3.29
N ALA A 390 -13.74 25.93 2.46
CA ALA A 390 -14.01 25.92 1.03
C ALA A 390 -15.41 25.39 0.70
N VAL A 391 -15.88 24.32 1.36
CA VAL A 391 -17.11 23.62 1.00
C VAL A 391 -18.29 24.08 1.88
N TYR A 392 -18.09 24.19 3.18
CA TYR A 392 -19.13 24.59 4.11
C TYR A 392 -19.24 26.11 4.27
N GLY A 393 -18.12 26.83 4.11
CA GLY A 393 -18.03 28.29 4.26
C GLY A 393 -17.64 28.75 5.67
N ALA A 394 -17.28 27.80 6.55
CA ALA A 394 -16.76 28.07 7.89
C ALA A 394 -15.75 26.99 8.29
N GLY A 395 -14.88 27.27 9.26
CA GLY A 395 -13.88 26.33 9.76
C GLY A 395 -14.47 25.23 10.63
N PHE A 396 -13.58 24.32 11.11
CA PHE A 396 -13.93 23.12 11.85
C PHE A 396 -14.81 23.40 13.10
N ASP A 397 -14.41 24.31 13.96
CA ASP A 397 -15.15 24.61 15.20
C ASP A 397 -16.59 25.09 14.94
N GLN A 398 -16.76 25.95 13.92
CA GLN A 398 -18.08 26.44 13.56
C GLN A 398 -18.93 25.35 12.92
N PHE A 399 -18.34 24.52 12.07
CA PHE A 399 -19.02 23.36 11.47
C PHE A 399 -19.52 22.40 12.55
N GLN A 400 -18.66 22.04 13.51
CA GLN A 400 -19.00 21.15 14.62
C GLN A 400 -20.15 21.74 15.51
N LYS A 401 -20.07 23.03 15.79
CA LYS A 401 -21.11 23.72 16.51
C LYS A 401 -22.47 23.73 15.80
N ASP A 402 -22.44 24.00 14.48
CA ASP A 402 -23.65 24.04 13.66
C ASP A 402 -24.26 22.65 13.48
N TRP A 403 -23.41 21.61 13.30
CA TRP A 403 -23.82 20.22 13.27
C TRP A 403 -24.52 19.81 14.59
N ASN A 404 -23.94 20.17 15.73
CA ASN A 404 -24.53 19.91 17.04
C ASN A 404 -25.88 20.63 17.25
N GLY A 405 -26.01 21.86 16.78
CA GLY A 405 -27.23 22.64 16.88
C GLY A 405 -28.32 22.31 15.87
N GLY A 406 -27.99 21.58 14.83
CA GLY A 406 -28.87 21.25 13.71
C GLY A 406 -29.33 19.80 13.61
N ARG A 407 -29.07 19.00 14.64
CA ARG A 407 -29.46 17.58 14.79
C ARG A 407 -30.88 17.43 15.28
#